data_eafae847efca21b04d9065ed0791ebfc
#
_entry.id   eafae847efca21b04d9065ed0791ebfc
#
_cell.length_a   1.000
_cell.length_b   1.000
_cell.length_c   1.000
_cell.angle_alpha   90.00
_cell.angle_beta   90.00
_cell.angle_gamma   90.00
#
_symmetry.space_group_name_H-M   'P 1'
#
loop_
_entity.id
_entity.type
_entity.pdbx_description
1 polymer ?
#
loop_
_entity_poly.entity_id
_entity_poly.type
_entity_poly.pdbx_seq_one_letter_code
_entity_poly.pdbx_strand_id
1 'polypeptide(L)'
;AKGTGERDAAQEMAADLAGAHQKTIGADKNYDTKGFVGEMRRIGVTPHVAQNTARSGGSAIDGRTTCHEGYAQSINARRGIEKVFGWIKAFGGLRQFKLRGQENVSAVVGLHVIAYNLVRLGNLLKPALEAA
;
A
#
# COMPACT_ATOMS: atom_id res chain seq x y z
N ALA A 1 -7.05 -2.56 19.27
CA ALA A 1 -7.80 -2.15 18.09
C ALA A 1 -8.12 -3.40 17.27
N LYS A 2 -9.39 -3.70 17.04
CA LYS A 2 -9.79 -4.79 16.14
C LYS A 2 -9.47 -4.33 14.73
N GLY A 3 -8.85 -5.19 13.91
CA GLY A 3 -8.35 -4.89 12.54
C GLY A 3 -9.41 -4.47 11.49
N THR A 4 -10.53 -3.91 11.92
CA THR A 4 -11.56 -3.27 11.11
C THR A 4 -11.17 -1.82 10.79
N GLY A 5 -10.62 -1.07 11.74
CA GLY A 5 -10.30 0.35 11.56
C GLY A 5 -9.32 0.65 10.42
N GLU A 6 -8.34 -0.22 10.18
CA GLU A 6 -7.42 -0.08 9.04
C GLU A 6 -8.14 -0.28 7.70
N ARG A 7 -9.09 -1.21 7.64
CA ARG A 7 -9.89 -1.46 6.43
C ARG A 7 -10.87 -0.34 6.16
N ASP A 8 -11.47 0.21 7.22
CA ASP A 8 -12.40 1.33 7.12
C ASP A 8 -11.66 2.59 6.63
N ALA A 9 -10.49 2.89 7.18
CA ALA A 9 -9.64 3.98 6.70
C ALA A 9 -9.19 3.78 5.23
N ALA A 10 -8.83 2.55 4.85
CA ALA A 10 -8.48 2.26 3.46
C ALA A 10 -9.66 2.45 2.49
N GLN A 11 -10.89 2.19 2.94
CA GLN A 11 -12.11 2.43 2.16
C GLN A 11 -12.36 3.93 1.97
N GLU A 12 -12.25 4.73 3.02
CA GLU A 12 -12.37 6.19 2.96
C GLU A 12 -11.32 6.77 2.00
N MET A 13 -10.06 6.41 2.16
CA MET A 13 -8.98 6.87 1.27
C MET A 13 -9.21 6.46 -0.18
N ALA A 14 -9.74 5.27 -0.44
CA ALA A 14 -10.05 4.80 -1.79
C ALA A 14 -11.22 5.56 -2.42
N ALA A 15 -12.21 5.95 -1.63
CA ALA A 15 -13.35 6.75 -2.07
C ALA A 15 -12.93 8.17 -2.48
N ASP A 16 -11.95 8.75 -1.78
CA ASP A 16 -11.43 10.10 -2.02
C ASP A 16 -10.45 10.19 -3.21
N LEU A 17 -10.07 9.05 -3.81
CA LEU A 17 -9.18 9.08 -4.96
C LEU A 17 -9.81 9.84 -6.14
N ALA A 18 -9.19 10.96 -6.52
CA ALA A 18 -9.64 11.79 -7.63
C ALA A 18 -9.43 11.09 -8.99
N GLY A 19 -10.23 11.51 -9.98
CA GLY A 19 -10.09 11.11 -11.38
C GLY A 19 -11.15 10.11 -11.85
N ALA A 20 -11.44 10.17 -13.16
CA ALA A 20 -12.44 9.33 -13.82
C ALA A 20 -11.88 8.02 -14.42
N HIS A 21 -10.55 7.82 -14.36
CA HIS A 21 -9.89 6.62 -14.87
C HIS A 21 -10.07 5.42 -13.93
N GLN A 22 -9.87 4.23 -14.46
CA GLN A 22 -9.91 2.99 -13.68
C GLN A 22 -8.87 3.02 -12.55
N LYS A 23 -9.31 2.76 -11.32
CA LYS A 23 -8.49 2.80 -10.12
C LYS A 23 -8.22 1.39 -9.61
N THR A 24 -7.03 1.16 -9.10
CA THR A 24 -6.69 -0.09 -8.42
C THR A 24 -6.10 0.18 -7.04
N ILE A 25 -6.38 -0.69 -6.08
CA ILE A 25 -5.77 -0.63 -4.75
C ILE A 25 -5.04 -1.94 -4.46
N GLY A 26 -3.73 -1.84 -4.20
CA GLY A 26 -2.91 -2.97 -3.77
C GLY A 26 -2.94 -3.12 -2.24
N ALA A 27 -3.30 -4.30 -1.74
CA ALA A 27 -3.33 -4.56 -0.30
C ALA A 27 -2.85 -5.98 0.04
N ASP A 28 -2.54 -6.21 1.31
CA ASP A 28 -2.10 -7.51 1.78
C ASP A 28 -3.28 -8.50 1.98
N LYS A 29 -2.97 -9.76 2.28
CA LYS A 29 -3.95 -10.83 2.46
C LYS A 29 -4.94 -10.60 3.61
N ASN A 30 -4.67 -9.68 4.55
CA ASN A 30 -5.59 -9.37 5.65
C ASN A 30 -6.80 -8.57 5.16
N TYR A 31 -6.66 -7.89 4.01
CA TYR A 31 -7.75 -7.18 3.33
C TYR A 31 -8.60 -8.10 2.43
N ASP A 32 -8.21 -9.37 2.25
CA ASP A 32 -9.00 -10.35 1.49
C ASP A 32 -10.22 -10.80 2.28
N THR A 33 -11.21 -9.94 2.36
CA THR A 33 -12.50 -10.18 2.99
C THR A 33 -13.63 -9.83 2.03
N LYS A 34 -14.74 -10.60 2.10
CA LYS A 34 -15.91 -10.34 1.25
C LYS A 34 -16.41 -8.89 1.38
N GLY A 35 -16.40 -8.34 2.60
CA GLY A 35 -16.82 -6.97 2.86
C GLY A 35 -15.91 -5.94 2.17
N PHE A 36 -14.59 -6.01 2.37
CA PHE A 36 -13.65 -5.08 1.77
C PHE A 36 -13.63 -5.17 0.23
N VAL A 37 -13.53 -6.39 -0.31
CA VAL A 37 -13.50 -6.61 -1.75
C VAL A 37 -14.80 -6.16 -2.43
N GLY A 38 -15.95 -6.44 -1.78
CA GLY A 38 -17.25 -5.99 -2.27
C GLY A 38 -17.37 -4.47 -2.29
N GLU A 39 -16.93 -3.80 -1.22
CA GLU A 39 -16.98 -2.34 -1.11
C GLU A 39 -16.07 -1.66 -2.14
N MET A 40 -14.82 -2.14 -2.32
CA MET A 40 -13.94 -1.62 -3.36
C MET A 40 -14.58 -1.68 -4.74
N ARG A 41 -15.18 -2.83 -5.09
CA ARG A 41 -15.88 -2.99 -6.37
C ARG A 41 -17.10 -2.07 -6.49
N ARG A 42 -17.82 -1.85 -5.38
CA ARG A 42 -18.99 -0.95 -5.34
C ARG A 42 -18.63 0.50 -5.66
N ILE A 43 -17.48 0.97 -5.17
CA ILE A 43 -16.97 2.34 -5.44
C ILE A 43 -16.15 2.42 -6.74
N GLY A 44 -16.13 1.37 -7.58
CA GLY A 44 -15.44 1.38 -8.86
C GLY A 44 -13.90 1.22 -8.76
N VAL A 45 -13.40 0.74 -7.63
CA VAL A 45 -11.98 0.47 -7.42
C VAL A 45 -11.69 -1.03 -7.54
N THR A 46 -10.73 -1.41 -8.38
CA THR A 46 -10.32 -2.81 -8.54
C THR A 46 -9.40 -3.24 -7.41
N PRO A 47 -9.80 -4.22 -6.57
CA PRO A 47 -8.98 -4.65 -5.42
C PRO A 47 -7.90 -5.64 -5.87
N HIS A 48 -6.65 -5.22 -5.95
CA HIS A 48 -5.48 -6.07 -6.15
C HIS A 48 -4.94 -6.57 -4.79
N VAL A 49 -5.78 -7.29 -4.07
CA VAL A 49 -5.47 -7.85 -2.75
C VAL A 49 -4.84 -9.23 -2.90
N ALA A 50 -3.79 -9.51 -2.12
CA ALA A 50 -3.19 -10.85 -2.09
C ALA A 50 -4.20 -11.88 -1.57
N GLN A 51 -4.40 -12.98 -2.30
CA GLN A 51 -5.35 -14.03 -1.95
C GLN A 51 -5.01 -14.71 -0.62
N ASN A 52 -5.99 -14.88 0.25
CA ASN A 52 -5.91 -15.63 1.49
C ASN A 52 -6.60 -16.98 1.32
N THR A 53 -5.94 -17.92 0.67
CA THR A 53 -6.47 -19.28 0.41
C THR A 53 -6.56 -20.14 1.67
N ALA A 54 -5.85 -19.78 2.75
CA ALA A 54 -5.90 -20.50 4.02
C ALA A 54 -7.13 -20.15 4.88
N ARG A 55 -7.91 -19.14 4.49
CA ARG A 55 -9.11 -18.75 5.23
C ARG A 55 -10.24 -19.77 5.01
N SER A 56 -10.98 -20.09 6.08
CA SER A 56 -12.23 -20.83 5.95
C SER A 56 -13.19 -20.09 5.00
N GLY A 57 -13.64 -20.76 3.94
CA GLY A 57 -14.43 -20.16 2.86
C GLY A 57 -13.62 -19.54 1.71
N GLY A 58 -12.29 -19.68 1.71
CA GLY A 58 -11.40 -19.27 0.62
C GLY A 58 -11.20 -17.75 0.49
N SER A 59 -10.61 -17.36 -0.62
CA SER A 59 -10.36 -15.96 -0.98
C SER A 59 -11.63 -15.28 -1.54
N ALA A 60 -11.82 -14.00 -1.22
CA ALA A 60 -12.84 -13.15 -1.85
C ALA A 60 -12.37 -12.59 -3.21
N ILE A 61 -11.07 -12.69 -3.51
CA ILE A 61 -10.48 -12.34 -4.81
C ILE A 61 -10.65 -13.52 -5.76
N ASP A 62 -11.34 -13.31 -6.84
CA ASP A 62 -11.68 -14.30 -7.87
C ASP A 62 -11.02 -14.00 -9.22
N GLY A 63 -11.34 -14.82 -10.25
CA GLY A 63 -10.83 -14.70 -11.60
C GLY A 63 -11.04 -13.35 -12.25
N ARG A 64 -12.07 -12.59 -11.85
CA ARG A 64 -12.31 -11.22 -12.34
C ARG A 64 -11.16 -10.26 -12.04
N THR A 65 -10.35 -10.56 -11.03
CA THR A 65 -9.18 -9.76 -10.68
C THR A 65 -7.89 -10.46 -11.08
N THR A 66 -7.76 -11.77 -10.82
CA THR A 66 -6.50 -12.50 -10.99
C THR A 66 -6.15 -12.79 -12.44
N CYS A 67 -7.13 -12.76 -13.37
CA CYS A 67 -6.85 -12.99 -14.80
C CYS A 67 -6.11 -11.80 -15.48
N HIS A 68 -6.07 -10.64 -14.84
CA HIS A 68 -5.41 -9.46 -15.40
C HIS A 68 -3.92 -9.42 -15.04
N GLU A 69 -3.08 -9.14 -16.04
CA GLU A 69 -1.63 -8.98 -15.85
C GLU A 69 -1.29 -7.93 -14.79
N GLY A 70 -2.04 -6.83 -14.72
CA GLY A 70 -1.90 -5.78 -13.72
C GLY A 70 -2.03 -6.26 -12.28
N TYR A 71 -2.74 -7.38 -12.04
CA TYR A 71 -2.81 -7.99 -10.70
C TYR A 71 -1.43 -8.49 -10.24
N ALA A 72 -0.74 -9.28 -11.07
CA ALA A 72 0.59 -9.80 -10.75
C ALA A 72 1.60 -8.65 -10.55
N GLN A 73 1.53 -7.62 -11.40
CA GLN A 73 2.37 -6.41 -11.27
C GLN A 73 2.11 -5.69 -9.94
N SER A 74 0.86 -5.51 -9.54
CA SER A 74 0.49 -4.89 -8.26
C SER A 74 0.97 -5.67 -7.05
N ILE A 75 0.84 -7.00 -7.06
CA ILE A 75 1.34 -7.87 -5.99
C ILE A 75 2.87 -7.76 -5.85
N ASN A 76 3.59 -7.67 -6.96
CA ASN A 76 5.04 -7.47 -6.95
C ASN A 76 5.43 -6.06 -6.48
N ALA A 77 4.74 -5.01 -6.95
CA ALA A 77 4.99 -3.62 -6.55
C ALA A 77 4.79 -3.40 -5.05
N ARG A 78 3.82 -4.10 -4.43
CA ARG A 78 3.57 -4.03 -2.99
C ARG A 78 4.81 -4.38 -2.15
N ARG A 79 5.63 -5.31 -2.60
CA ARG A 79 6.90 -5.65 -1.92
C ARG A 79 7.86 -4.47 -1.82
N GLY A 80 7.75 -3.51 -2.75
CA GLY A 80 8.51 -2.26 -2.71
C GLY A 80 8.13 -1.37 -1.53
N ILE A 81 6.85 -1.32 -1.17
CA ILE A 81 6.34 -0.54 -0.02
C ILE A 81 6.91 -1.09 1.30
N GLU A 82 6.97 -2.41 1.43
CA GLU A 82 7.55 -3.06 2.62
C GLU A 82 9.03 -2.67 2.83
N LYS A 83 9.79 -2.50 1.74
CA LYS A 83 11.18 -2.02 1.78
C LYS A 83 11.26 -0.58 2.30
N VAL A 84 10.33 0.30 1.90
CA VAL A 84 10.26 1.69 2.40
C VAL A 84 10.06 1.71 3.91
N PHE A 85 9.05 0.99 4.40
CA PHE A 85 8.80 0.91 5.85
C PHE A 85 9.93 0.22 6.62
N GLY A 86 10.57 -0.79 6.02
CA GLY A 86 11.76 -1.43 6.58
C GLY A 86 12.90 -0.43 6.74
N TRP A 87 13.17 0.37 5.73
CA TRP A 87 14.20 1.41 5.75
C TRP A 87 13.90 2.49 6.80
N ILE A 88 12.68 3.00 6.83
CA ILE A 88 12.23 4.00 7.81
C ILE A 88 12.40 3.48 9.25
N LYS A 89 12.08 2.22 9.50
CA LYS A 89 12.27 1.59 10.82
C LYS A 89 13.74 1.38 11.18
N ALA A 90 14.56 0.96 10.21
CA ALA A 90 15.96 0.63 10.46
C ALA A 90 16.86 1.86 10.56
N PHE A 91 16.72 2.80 9.65
CA PHE A 91 17.58 3.99 9.52
C PHE A 91 16.92 5.26 10.01
N GLY A 92 15.59 5.37 9.91
CA GLY A 92 14.83 6.53 10.38
C GLY A 92 14.57 6.55 11.89
N GLY A 93 14.97 5.53 12.64
CA GLY A 93 14.76 5.47 14.09
C GLY A 93 13.30 5.38 14.54
N LEU A 94 12.36 5.13 13.60
CA LEU A 94 10.91 5.09 13.87
C LEU A 94 10.43 3.72 14.40
N ARG A 95 11.30 2.95 15.09
CA ARG A 95 10.88 1.75 15.82
C ARG A 95 9.90 2.05 16.93
N GLN A 96 10.04 3.22 17.57
CA GLN A 96 9.14 3.69 18.61
C GLN A 96 8.90 5.19 18.42
N PHE A 97 7.65 5.58 18.22
CA PHE A 97 7.29 6.98 18.22
C PHE A 97 7.32 7.53 19.64
N LYS A 98 8.19 8.50 19.90
CA LYS A 98 8.22 9.27 21.14
C LYS A 98 7.27 10.49 21.09
N LEU A 99 6.62 10.69 19.95
CA LEU A 99 5.70 11.82 19.70
C LEU A 99 4.25 11.40 19.94
N ARG A 100 3.47 12.34 20.49
CA ARG A 100 2.04 12.19 20.69
C ARG A 100 1.30 13.14 19.74
N GLY A 101 0.10 12.72 19.30
CA GLY A 101 -0.74 13.46 18.38
C GLY A 101 -0.55 13.05 16.93
N GLN A 102 -1.68 12.95 16.21
CA GLN A 102 -1.72 12.48 14.83
C GLN A 102 -0.93 13.40 13.89
N GLU A 103 -1.02 14.72 14.07
CA GLU A 103 -0.33 15.70 13.23
C GLU A 103 1.19 15.56 13.33
N ASN A 104 1.73 15.45 14.55
CA ASN A 104 3.16 15.29 14.76
C ASN A 104 3.68 13.97 14.18
N VAL A 105 2.92 12.87 14.35
CA VAL A 105 3.25 11.58 13.78
C VAL A 105 3.23 11.65 12.25
N SER A 106 2.21 12.26 11.66
CA SER A 106 2.09 12.42 10.21
C SER A 106 3.22 13.26 9.62
N ALA A 107 3.59 14.37 10.26
CA ALA A 107 4.70 15.21 9.83
C ALA A 107 6.03 14.45 9.82
N VAL A 108 6.33 13.70 10.88
CA VAL A 108 7.57 12.92 10.97
C VAL A 108 7.60 11.78 9.97
N VAL A 109 6.50 11.06 9.78
CA VAL A 109 6.40 10.02 8.73
C VAL A 109 6.61 10.64 7.35
N GLY A 110 6.00 11.79 7.07
CA GLY A 110 6.17 12.53 5.82
C GLY A 110 7.64 12.90 5.55
N LEU A 111 8.34 13.44 6.54
CA LEU A 111 9.78 13.73 6.41
C LEU A 111 10.63 12.50 6.10
N HIS A 112 10.33 11.35 6.72
CA HIS A 112 11.05 10.11 6.43
C HIS A 112 10.78 9.57 5.03
N VAL A 113 9.55 9.70 4.53
CA VAL A 113 9.20 9.35 3.15
C VAL A 113 9.93 10.25 2.16
N ILE A 114 10.02 11.56 2.43
CA ILE A 114 10.79 12.51 1.61
C ILE A 114 12.27 12.11 1.60
N ALA A 115 12.86 11.87 2.77
CA ALA A 115 14.27 11.44 2.88
C ALA A 115 14.55 10.15 2.12
N TYR A 116 13.68 9.14 2.25
CA TYR A 116 13.78 7.91 1.49
C TYR A 116 13.74 8.16 -0.02
N ASN A 117 12.81 8.99 -0.48
CA ASN A 117 12.67 9.30 -1.90
C ASN A 117 13.90 10.05 -2.45
N LEU A 118 14.48 10.97 -1.68
CA LEU A 118 15.72 11.67 -2.08
C LEU A 118 16.90 10.70 -2.21
N VAL A 119 17.09 9.80 -1.25
CA VAL A 119 18.15 8.77 -1.32
C VAL A 119 17.93 7.87 -2.53
N ARG A 120 16.69 7.45 -2.77
CA ARG A 120 16.35 6.61 -3.92
C ARG A 120 16.59 7.33 -5.23
N LEU A 121 16.22 8.61 -5.34
CA LEU A 121 16.46 9.43 -6.53
C LEU A 121 17.97 9.55 -6.80
N GLY A 122 18.78 9.83 -5.79
CA GLY A 122 20.24 9.86 -5.92
C GLY A 122 20.82 8.56 -6.46
N ASN A 123 20.33 7.41 -5.95
CA ASN A 123 20.77 6.10 -6.43
C ASN A 123 20.31 5.78 -7.87
N LEU A 124 19.19 6.30 -8.32
CA LEU A 124 18.69 6.13 -9.69
C LEU A 124 19.45 7.02 -10.67
N LEU A 125 19.93 8.19 -10.24
CA LEU A 125 20.66 9.13 -11.08
C LEU A 125 22.16 8.79 -11.18
N LYS A 126 22.73 8.06 -10.22
CA LYS A 126 24.15 7.66 -10.26
C LYS A 126 24.60 7.04 -11.59
N PRO A 127 23.92 6.00 -12.13
CA PRO A 127 24.34 5.39 -13.39
C PRO A 127 24.31 6.35 -14.57
N ALA A 128 23.40 7.32 -14.57
CA ALA A 128 23.30 8.33 -15.63
C ALA A 128 24.43 9.37 -15.54
N LEU A 129 24.93 9.68 -14.33
CA LEU A 129 26.04 10.60 -14.10
C LEU A 129 27.41 9.94 -14.36
N GLU A 130 27.53 8.63 -14.18
CA GLU A 130 28.75 7.86 -14.45
C GLU A 130 28.91 7.52 -15.93
N ALA A 131 27.83 7.64 -16.73
CA ALA A 131 27.81 7.40 -18.18
C ALA A 131 27.99 8.67 -19.02
N ALA A 132 28.08 9.86 -18.43
CA ALA A 132 28.24 11.15 -19.06
C ALA A 132 29.68 11.66 -18.94
#